data_fc9781f9c0f9c364873ca623f5fca838
#
_entry.id   fc9781f9c0f9c364873ca623f5fca838
#
_cell.length_a   1.000
_cell.length_b   1.000
_cell.length_c   1.000
_cell.angle_alpha   90.00
_cell.angle_beta   90.00
_cell.angle_gamma   90.00
#
_symmetry.space_group_name_H-M   'P 1'
#
loop_
_entity.id
_entity.type
_entity.pdbx_description
1 polymer ?
#
loop_
_entity_poly.entity_id
_entity_poly.type
_entity_poly.pdbx_seq_one_letter_code
_entity_poly.pdbx_strand_id
1 'polypeptide(L)'
;MNSPNIHKHILSIIGLWRFICQIFRKLDGLAEEIQRSQPPVELWRKFIYCTSLTGSVIGSVDHMQSQDFDQIVSPVSVAHFSQYKLNALLIKHLEAIGFTIRNEGLNHRHLAEREILMGHTCTSVEPTDNFINVTTSSVTEGNHIENQIPCRFLVGADGAGSTVRNLVGIELRGEKDIQKLVSVHFLSRELGRYLMYEKPGMLFFIFNPGAIGVLVAHDLKQGEFILQMPFYPPQQMFEDFTSETCKKLIFKLVGHELADINVVDIKPWVMHAEVAEKYLACDNRIILAGDAAHRFPPAGGFGMNTGIQDAHNLAWKLAAVIKGIAPMSILPTYEMERRPIALFNTDLSIQNFQAAMAVPAALGLDPATANSVHQVINNTVGSILPSTVQKTLLDGIFSLGRAQLSDFVLNENNPLGSSRLAKVRRIFEEGKSLQLQFPAEDLGFRYREGALVPEIDSEGAPIKPEPPMGRRREYIPSADPGSRLPHMNVRVLSEVKKEVIISTLDLISRDKVEFLLIIAPIDSSYRLAHVVLKVANEHNILVKVCVMWPNGLVNEDARTKTSLAPWENYVDVVEVRQPSNSSSWWDICKMTHRGAILVRPDDHIAWRVKSAVVGDVTVEMKKVFSAILGLL
;
A
#
# COMPACT_ATOMS: atom_id res chain seq x y z
N MET A 1 -24.21 -16.42 13.23
CA MET A 1 -23.64 -17.20 12.13
C MET A 1 -22.15 -17.04 12.19
N ASN A 2 -21.45 -18.08 12.63
CA ASN A 2 -20.00 -18.08 12.80
C ASN A 2 -19.33 -18.18 11.43
N SER A 3 -18.74 -17.09 10.96
CA SER A 3 -17.87 -17.09 9.78
C SER A 3 -16.58 -17.84 10.13
N PRO A 4 -16.21 -18.92 9.43
CA PRO A 4 -15.04 -19.69 9.79
C PRO A 4 -13.76 -18.97 9.39
N ASN A 5 -12.90 -18.69 10.38
CA ASN A 5 -11.44 -18.50 10.25
C ASN A 5 -10.85 -17.39 9.35
N ILE A 6 -11.61 -16.40 8.89
CA ILE A 6 -11.04 -15.19 8.22
C ILE A 6 -10.20 -14.34 9.18
N HIS A 7 -10.30 -14.56 10.49
CA HIS A 7 -9.68 -13.75 11.54
C HIS A 7 -8.21 -14.09 11.87
N LYS A 8 -7.55 -14.97 11.13
CA LYS A 8 -6.23 -15.50 11.56
C LYS A 8 -5.01 -14.60 11.33
N HIS A 9 -5.15 -13.47 10.64
CA HIS A 9 -4.02 -12.56 10.37
C HIS A 9 -4.39 -11.11 10.67
N ILE A 10 -4.48 -10.76 11.95
CA ILE A 10 -4.71 -9.38 12.37
C ILE A 10 -3.36 -8.74 12.72
N LEU A 11 -2.62 -8.43 11.69
CA LEU A 11 -1.51 -7.48 11.73
C LEU A 11 -1.86 -6.39 10.76
N SER A 12 -2.36 -5.27 11.23
CA SER A 12 -2.77 -4.28 10.28
C SER A 12 -2.42 -2.87 10.71
N ILE A 13 -1.67 -2.29 9.86
CA ILE A 13 -1.63 -0.88 9.66
C ILE A 13 -2.90 -0.48 8.92
N ILE A 14 -3.46 0.64 9.32
CA ILE A 14 -4.84 1.00 9.08
C ILE A 14 -4.94 2.10 8.01
N GLY A 15 -3.82 2.52 7.42
CA GLY A 15 -3.81 3.59 6.43
C GLY A 15 -3.88 3.07 4.98
N LEU A 16 -4.98 3.35 4.29
CA LEU A 16 -5.04 3.23 2.83
C LEU A 16 -4.55 4.54 2.21
N TRP A 17 -3.53 4.45 1.38
CA TRP A 17 -2.98 5.59 0.64
C TRP A 17 -3.96 6.09 -0.42
N ARG A 18 -3.78 7.33 -0.88
CA ARG A 18 -4.63 7.92 -1.93
C ARG A 18 -4.62 7.11 -3.20
N PHE A 19 -3.46 6.61 -3.61
CA PHE A 19 -3.35 5.77 -4.80
C PHE A 19 -4.23 4.52 -4.70
N ILE A 20 -4.23 3.86 -3.54
CA ILE A 20 -5.07 2.68 -3.32
C ILE A 20 -6.56 3.03 -3.34
N CYS A 21 -6.95 4.12 -2.70
CA CYS A 21 -8.32 4.62 -2.76
C CYS A 21 -8.74 4.97 -4.20
N GLN A 22 -7.80 5.44 -5.04
CA GLN A 22 -8.05 5.69 -6.46
C GLN A 22 -8.19 4.38 -7.27
N ILE A 23 -7.41 3.33 -6.96
CA ILE A 23 -7.61 2.00 -7.55
C ILE A 23 -9.01 1.48 -7.21
N PHE A 24 -9.44 1.62 -5.96
CA PHE A 24 -10.75 1.15 -5.51
C PHE A 24 -11.93 1.92 -6.12
N ARG A 25 -11.74 3.15 -6.62
CA ARG A 25 -12.75 3.84 -7.41
C ARG A 25 -13.10 3.12 -8.72
N LYS A 26 -12.20 2.26 -9.22
CA LYS A 26 -12.46 1.43 -10.39
C LYS A 26 -13.31 0.19 -10.08
N LEU A 27 -13.44 -0.15 -8.80
CA LEU A 27 -14.30 -1.22 -8.31
C LEU A 27 -15.62 -0.61 -7.81
N ASP A 28 -16.69 -0.87 -8.52
CA ASP A 28 -17.98 -0.20 -8.35
C ASP A 28 -18.44 -0.10 -6.88
N GLY A 29 -18.51 1.11 -6.36
CA GLY A 29 -18.98 1.44 -5.02
C GLY A 29 -17.99 1.15 -3.88
N LEU A 30 -16.84 0.52 -4.13
CA LEU A 30 -15.92 0.12 -3.06
C LEU A 30 -15.24 1.32 -2.38
N ALA A 31 -14.75 2.29 -3.16
CA ALA A 31 -14.12 3.48 -2.60
C ALA A 31 -15.11 4.31 -1.77
N GLU A 32 -16.34 4.44 -2.24
CA GLU A 32 -17.41 5.15 -1.56
C GLU A 32 -17.82 4.42 -0.27
N GLU A 33 -17.86 3.08 -0.27
CA GLU A 33 -18.16 2.29 0.91
C GLU A 33 -17.07 2.43 1.97
N ILE A 34 -15.79 2.41 1.57
CA ILE A 34 -14.65 2.66 2.46
C ILE A 34 -14.73 4.05 3.07
N GLN A 35 -14.93 5.10 2.24
CA GLN A 35 -15.00 6.49 2.71
C GLN A 35 -16.18 6.71 3.68
N ARG A 36 -17.32 6.07 3.45
CA ARG A 36 -18.51 6.15 4.30
C ARG A 36 -18.35 5.38 5.62
N SER A 37 -17.61 4.28 5.60
CA SER A 37 -17.47 3.37 6.74
C SER A 37 -16.29 3.71 7.64
N GLN A 38 -15.37 4.59 7.21
CA GLN A 38 -14.24 5.00 8.03
C GLN A 38 -14.68 5.91 9.19
N PRO A 39 -13.92 5.94 10.30
CA PRO A 39 -14.15 6.89 11.38
C PRO A 39 -13.94 8.34 10.95
N PRO A 40 -14.52 9.33 11.66
CA PRO A 40 -14.20 10.74 11.45
C PRO A 40 -12.69 10.99 11.52
N VAL A 41 -12.17 11.81 10.61
CA VAL A 41 -10.72 12.06 10.48
C VAL A 41 -10.10 12.64 11.74
N GLU A 42 -10.86 13.39 12.53
CA GLU A 42 -10.44 13.99 13.80
C GLU A 42 -9.97 12.95 14.82
N LEU A 43 -10.50 11.73 14.75
CA LEU A 43 -10.15 10.66 15.68
C LEU A 43 -8.81 9.98 15.34
N TRP A 44 -8.42 9.92 14.07
CA TRP A 44 -7.22 9.19 13.64
C TRP A 44 -6.15 10.05 12.98
N ARG A 45 -6.38 11.34 12.80
CA ARG A 45 -5.40 12.23 12.17
C ARG A 45 -4.14 12.46 13.01
N LYS A 46 -4.20 12.23 14.33
CA LYS A 46 -3.08 12.43 15.24
C LYS A 46 -2.56 11.12 15.81
N PHE A 47 -1.25 11.02 15.87
CA PHE A 47 -0.58 10.05 16.73
C PHE A 47 -0.32 10.70 18.09
N ILE A 48 -0.88 10.13 19.16
CA ILE A 48 -0.84 10.68 20.51
C ILE A 48 0.19 9.90 21.33
N TYR A 49 1.12 10.61 21.93
CA TYR A 49 2.14 10.07 22.82
C TYR A 49 1.75 10.39 24.27
N CYS A 50 1.64 9.39 25.13
CA CYS A 50 1.17 9.56 26.51
C CYS A 50 1.82 8.56 27.48
N THR A 51 1.68 8.80 28.78
CA THR A 51 2.15 7.90 29.84
C THR A 51 1.15 6.76 30.13
N SER A 52 -0.13 7.02 29.94
CA SER A 52 -1.23 6.06 29.84
C SER A 52 -2.40 6.74 29.12
N LEU A 53 -3.45 6.00 28.77
CA LEU A 53 -4.62 6.64 28.15
C LEU A 53 -5.31 7.64 29.05
N THR A 54 -5.33 7.40 30.37
CA THR A 54 -5.84 8.36 31.36
C THR A 54 -4.79 9.32 31.91
N GLY A 55 -3.50 9.07 31.59
CA GLY A 55 -2.37 9.83 32.08
C GLY A 55 -2.02 11.06 31.24
N SER A 56 -0.81 11.58 31.49
CA SER A 56 -0.29 12.78 30.86
C SER A 56 -0.01 12.58 29.37
N VAL A 57 -0.40 13.57 28.56
CA VAL A 57 -0.03 13.63 27.14
C VAL A 57 1.38 14.22 27.03
N ILE A 58 2.30 13.46 26.47
CA ILE A 58 3.69 13.87 26.20
C ILE A 58 3.73 14.78 24.97
N GLY A 59 2.88 14.51 23.98
CA GLY A 59 2.73 15.29 22.76
C GLY A 59 1.91 14.55 21.70
N SER A 60 1.76 15.17 20.56
CA SER A 60 1.07 14.55 19.43
C SER A 60 1.64 15.04 18.09
N VAL A 61 1.53 14.20 17.08
CA VAL A 61 1.91 14.52 15.70
C VAL A 61 0.65 14.44 14.84
N ASP A 62 0.30 15.55 14.21
CA ASP A 62 -0.82 15.62 13.27
C ASP A 62 -0.34 15.27 11.87
N HIS A 63 -0.84 14.15 11.33
CA HIS A 63 -0.48 13.67 10.00
C HIS A 63 -1.38 14.21 8.89
N MET A 64 -2.38 15.05 9.25
CA MET A 64 -3.40 15.57 8.36
C MET A 64 -3.50 17.09 8.45
N GLN A 65 -2.36 17.80 8.48
CA GLN A 65 -2.37 19.26 8.52
C GLN A 65 -2.94 19.83 7.21
N SER A 66 -3.88 20.77 7.28
CA SER A 66 -4.58 21.32 6.12
C SER A 66 -3.65 21.89 5.05
N GLN A 67 -2.57 22.54 5.47
CA GLN A 67 -1.55 23.09 4.54
C GLN A 67 -0.82 22.02 3.71
N ASP A 68 -0.76 20.76 4.20
CA ASP A 68 -0.18 19.64 3.48
C ASP A 68 -1.21 19.02 2.50
N PHE A 69 -2.52 19.20 2.75
CA PHE A 69 -3.61 18.57 1.99
C PHE A 69 -4.14 19.42 0.86
N ASP A 70 -4.18 20.74 1.02
CA ASP A 70 -4.66 21.67 -0.01
C ASP A 70 -3.78 21.63 -1.27
N GLN A 71 -2.53 21.16 -1.12
CA GLN A 71 -1.58 21.02 -2.22
C GLN A 71 -1.63 19.65 -2.91
N ILE A 72 -2.28 18.64 -2.30
CA ILE A 72 -2.31 17.29 -2.86
C ILE A 72 -3.48 17.14 -3.81
N VAL A 73 -3.16 17.12 -5.10
CA VAL A 73 -4.15 16.97 -6.17
C VAL A 73 -4.54 15.50 -6.33
N SER A 74 -5.65 15.09 -5.71
CA SER A 74 -6.20 13.74 -5.78
C SER A 74 -7.74 13.77 -5.72
N PRO A 75 -8.46 12.91 -6.46
CA PRO A 75 -9.92 12.84 -6.42
C PRO A 75 -10.45 12.21 -5.12
N VAL A 76 -9.60 11.58 -4.32
CA VAL A 76 -9.94 10.93 -3.05
C VAL A 76 -8.86 11.16 -2.01
N SER A 77 -9.25 11.12 -0.74
CA SER A 77 -8.34 11.21 0.38
C SER A 77 -7.81 9.83 0.80
N VAL A 78 -6.85 9.82 1.73
CA VAL A 78 -6.47 8.62 2.47
C VAL A 78 -7.65 8.12 3.31
N ALA A 79 -7.61 6.85 3.69
CA ALA A 79 -8.63 6.27 4.55
C ALA A 79 -8.02 5.49 5.71
N HIS A 80 -8.68 5.56 6.87
CA HIS A 80 -8.38 4.71 8.02
C HIS A 80 -9.28 3.48 7.97
N PHE A 81 -8.74 2.36 7.52
CA PHE A 81 -9.53 1.16 7.26
C PHE A 81 -8.74 -0.12 7.54
N SER A 82 -9.28 -1.01 8.34
CA SER A 82 -8.58 -2.23 8.72
C SER A 82 -8.57 -3.28 7.59
N GLN A 83 -7.47 -4.03 7.51
CA GLN A 83 -7.25 -5.04 6.46
C GLN A 83 -8.36 -6.10 6.44
N TYR A 84 -8.82 -6.58 7.59
CA TYR A 84 -9.86 -7.62 7.62
C TYR A 84 -11.23 -7.10 7.14
N LYS A 85 -11.56 -5.82 7.42
CA LYS A 85 -12.77 -5.19 6.87
C LYS A 85 -12.64 -5.02 5.37
N LEU A 86 -11.47 -4.62 4.89
CA LEU A 86 -11.19 -4.51 3.46
C LEU A 86 -11.31 -5.88 2.77
N ASN A 87 -10.75 -6.95 3.36
CA ASN A 87 -10.89 -8.30 2.81
C ASN A 87 -12.36 -8.74 2.74
N ALA A 88 -13.16 -8.43 3.76
CA ALA A 88 -14.60 -8.74 3.74
C ALA A 88 -15.34 -8.00 2.61
N LEU A 89 -15.01 -6.72 2.38
CA LEU A 89 -15.57 -5.95 1.26
C LEU A 89 -15.14 -6.50 -0.10
N LEU A 90 -13.86 -6.84 -0.25
CA LEU A 90 -13.34 -7.42 -1.49
C LEU A 90 -13.98 -8.77 -1.80
N ILE A 91 -14.18 -9.64 -0.80
CA ILE A 91 -14.88 -10.92 -0.97
C ILE A 91 -16.32 -10.67 -1.43
N LYS A 92 -17.04 -9.78 -0.76
CA LYS A 92 -18.40 -9.40 -1.15
C LYS A 92 -18.46 -8.85 -2.60
N HIS A 93 -17.45 -8.09 -2.98
CA HIS A 93 -17.33 -7.58 -4.35
C HIS A 93 -17.07 -8.71 -5.36
N LEU A 94 -16.22 -9.68 -5.02
CA LEU A 94 -15.96 -10.85 -5.86
C LEU A 94 -17.24 -11.69 -6.03
N GLU A 95 -18.03 -11.90 -4.98
CA GLU A 95 -19.34 -12.59 -5.08
C GLU A 95 -20.29 -11.83 -6.02
N ALA A 96 -20.33 -10.48 -5.92
CA ALA A 96 -21.19 -9.65 -6.79
C ALA A 96 -20.83 -9.74 -8.28
N ILE A 97 -19.57 -10.04 -8.62
CA ILE A 97 -19.11 -10.25 -10.00
C ILE A 97 -19.08 -11.73 -10.40
N GLY A 98 -19.71 -12.61 -9.62
CA GLY A 98 -19.96 -14.00 -9.97
C GLY A 98 -18.93 -15.02 -9.49
N PHE A 99 -18.07 -14.67 -8.51
CA PHE A 99 -17.25 -15.67 -7.84
C PHE A 99 -18.07 -16.48 -6.84
N THR A 100 -17.84 -17.76 -6.78
CA THR A 100 -18.45 -18.68 -5.79
C THR A 100 -17.45 -19.00 -4.70
N ILE A 101 -17.85 -18.83 -3.43
CA ILE A 101 -17.03 -19.20 -2.27
C ILE A 101 -17.41 -20.63 -1.87
N ARG A 102 -16.42 -21.51 -1.80
CA ARG A 102 -16.60 -22.90 -1.36
C ARG A 102 -15.81 -23.18 -0.10
N ASN A 103 -16.50 -23.75 0.89
CA ASN A 103 -15.92 -24.17 2.17
C ASN A 103 -15.67 -25.69 2.22
N GLU A 104 -16.12 -26.46 1.21
CA GLU A 104 -16.03 -27.90 1.15
C GLU A 104 -15.04 -28.37 0.08
N GLY A 105 -14.49 -29.58 0.25
CA GLY A 105 -13.52 -30.17 -0.67
C GLY A 105 -14.03 -30.27 -2.10
N LEU A 106 -13.11 -30.21 -3.05
CA LEU A 106 -13.37 -30.42 -4.48
C LEU A 106 -13.88 -31.84 -4.71
N ASN A 107 -15.18 -32.03 -4.79
CA ASN A 107 -15.73 -33.23 -5.39
C ASN A 107 -15.46 -33.20 -6.90
N HIS A 108 -14.92 -34.23 -7.51
CA HIS A 108 -14.47 -34.44 -8.89
C HIS A 108 -15.29 -33.80 -10.05
N ARG A 109 -15.93 -32.67 -9.82
CA ARG A 109 -16.63 -31.88 -10.83
C ARG A 109 -15.69 -30.77 -11.30
N HIS A 110 -15.73 -30.46 -12.58
CA HIS A 110 -15.02 -29.38 -13.20
C HIS A 110 -15.06 -28.13 -12.30
N LEU A 111 -13.88 -27.54 -12.02
CA LEU A 111 -13.76 -26.24 -11.37
C LEU A 111 -14.61 -25.25 -12.17
N ALA A 112 -15.53 -24.54 -11.52
CA ALA A 112 -16.21 -23.44 -12.15
C ALA A 112 -15.18 -22.34 -12.48
N GLU A 113 -15.46 -21.53 -13.49
CA GLU A 113 -14.49 -20.54 -13.99
C GLU A 113 -14.07 -19.50 -12.94
N ARG A 114 -14.86 -19.34 -11.85
CA ARG A 114 -14.64 -18.30 -10.83
C ARG A 114 -14.96 -18.84 -9.44
N GLU A 115 -13.96 -19.43 -8.80
CA GLU A 115 -14.13 -20.02 -7.47
C GLU A 115 -13.10 -19.49 -6.48
N ILE A 116 -13.50 -19.36 -5.22
CA ILE A 116 -12.65 -19.12 -4.07
C ILE A 116 -12.75 -20.35 -3.17
N LEU A 117 -11.65 -21.10 -3.09
CA LEU A 117 -11.57 -22.31 -2.27
C LEU A 117 -11.04 -21.95 -0.88
N MET A 118 -11.93 -21.94 0.10
CA MET A 118 -11.56 -21.65 1.48
C MET A 118 -10.98 -22.90 2.15
N GLY A 119 -10.03 -22.71 3.07
CA GLY A 119 -9.42 -23.82 3.80
C GLY A 119 -8.48 -24.72 2.98
N HIS A 120 -8.11 -24.30 1.78
CA HIS A 120 -7.15 -25.02 0.94
C HIS A 120 -5.75 -24.41 1.08
N THR A 121 -4.75 -25.26 1.28
CA THR A 121 -3.34 -24.87 1.39
C THR A 121 -2.55 -25.45 0.24
N CYS A 122 -1.78 -24.64 -0.46
CA CYS A 122 -0.84 -25.11 -1.48
C CYS A 122 0.30 -25.91 -0.79
N THR A 123 0.54 -27.14 -1.25
CA THR A 123 1.55 -28.04 -0.69
C THR A 123 2.66 -28.38 -1.66
N SER A 124 2.39 -28.42 -2.97
CA SER A 124 3.43 -28.58 -3.99
C SER A 124 3.12 -27.80 -5.27
N VAL A 125 4.15 -27.54 -6.03
CA VAL A 125 4.09 -26.83 -7.31
C VAL A 125 5.03 -27.54 -8.27
N GLU A 126 4.48 -28.11 -9.34
CA GLU A 126 5.21 -28.88 -10.33
C GLU A 126 5.05 -28.25 -11.73
N PRO A 127 6.04 -27.48 -12.20
CA PRO A 127 6.02 -26.93 -13.55
C PRO A 127 6.16 -28.06 -14.59
N THR A 128 5.33 -27.97 -15.63
CA THR A 128 5.46 -28.79 -16.86
C THR A 128 5.69 -27.86 -18.06
N ASP A 129 5.88 -28.39 -19.26
CA ASP A 129 6.09 -27.58 -20.46
C ASP A 129 4.93 -26.59 -20.72
N ASN A 130 3.70 -27.00 -20.46
CA ASN A 130 2.49 -26.22 -20.79
C ASN A 130 1.74 -25.66 -19.59
N PHE A 131 1.84 -26.28 -18.41
CA PHE A 131 1.06 -25.99 -17.22
C PHE A 131 1.94 -25.95 -15.97
N ILE A 132 1.33 -25.50 -14.89
CA ILE A 132 1.81 -25.68 -13.54
C ILE A 132 0.77 -26.53 -12.83
N ASN A 133 1.17 -27.69 -12.30
CA ASN A 133 0.32 -28.48 -11.44
C ASN A 133 0.50 -28.03 -10.00
N VAL A 134 -0.55 -27.51 -9.41
CA VAL A 134 -0.59 -27.08 -8.02
C VAL A 134 -1.32 -28.12 -7.20
N THR A 135 -0.63 -28.75 -6.24
CA THR A 135 -1.27 -29.61 -5.26
C THR A 135 -1.75 -28.77 -4.09
N THR A 136 -3.01 -28.94 -3.72
CA THR A 136 -3.61 -28.30 -2.56
C THR A 136 -4.10 -29.34 -1.57
N SER A 137 -3.95 -29.08 -0.28
CA SER A 137 -4.48 -29.89 0.81
C SER A 137 -5.59 -29.12 1.53
N SER A 138 -6.67 -29.80 1.83
CA SER A 138 -7.76 -29.31 2.67
C SER A 138 -8.17 -30.39 3.69
N VAL A 139 -8.80 -29.97 4.80
CA VAL A 139 -9.32 -30.87 5.82
C VAL A 139 -10.85 -30.79 5.82
N THR A 140 -11.50 -31.89 5.46
CA THR A 140 -12.96 -32.01 5.46
C THR A 140 -13.36 -33.18 6.36
N GLU A 141 -14.17 -32.92 7.38
CA GLU A 141 -14.62 -33.92 8.36
C GLU A 141 -13.49 -34.75 9.01
N GLY A 142 -12.31 -34.09 9.22
CA GLY A 142 -11.14 -34.75 9.80
C GLY A 142 -10.26 -35.52 8.81
N ASN A 143 -10.67 -35.63 7.54
CA ASN A 143 -9.88 -36.27 6.48
C ASN A 143 -9.06 -35.24 5.71
N HIS A 144 -7.79 -35.57 5.44
CA HIS A 144 -6.95 -34.82 4.53
C HIS A 144 -7.27 -35.17 3.09
N ILE A 145 -7.65 -34.18 2.30
CA ILE A 145 -7.97 -34.33 0.89
C ILE A 145 -6.93 -33.52 0.10
N GLU A 146 -6.26 -34.18 -0.83
CA GLU A 146 -5.36 -33.53 -1.77
C GLU A 146 -6.04 -33.41 -3.13
N ASN A 147 -5.87 -32.24 -3.76
CA ASN A 147 -6.38 -31.95 -5.08
C ASN A 147 -5.26 -31.37 -5.96
N GLN A 148 -5.24 -31.77 -7.22
CA GLN A 148 -4.33 -31.20 -8.22
C GLN A 148 -5.11 -30.22 -9.11
N ILE A 149 -4.56 -29.02 -9.24
CA ILE A 149 -5.13 -27.92 -10.03
C ILE A 149 -4.13 -27.54 -11.12
N PRO A 150 -4.38 -27.90 -12.39
CA PRO A 150 -3.55 -27.44 -13.48
C PRO A 150 -3.87 -25.96 -13.81
N CYS A 151 -2.85 -25.12 -13.93
CA CYS A 151 -3.00 -23.71 -14.28
C CYS A 151 -1.92 -23.24 -15.25
N ARG A 152 -2.21 -22.21 -16.04
CA ARG A 152 -1.23 -21.58 -16.92
C ARG A 152 -0.30 -20.65 -16.16
N PHE A 153 -0.84 -19.96 -15.15
CA PHE A 153 -0.14 -19.02 -14.29
C PHE A 153 -0.52 -19.28 -12.84
N LEU A 154 0.47 -19.19 -11.97
CA LEU A 154 0.29 -19.23 -10.51
C LEU A 154 0.75 -17.88 -9.94
N VAL A 155 -0.13 -17.21 -9.18
CA VAL A 155 0.23 -16.03 -8.41
C VAL A 155 0.33 -16.39 -6.95
N GLY A 156 1.55 -16.35 -6.39
CA GLY A 156 1.81 -16.51 -4.97
C GLY A 156 1.61 -15.17 -4.26
N ALA A 157 0.43 -15.00 -3.65
CA ALA A 157 0.08 -13.87 -2.79
C ALA A 157 -0.26 -14.37 -1.37
N ASP A 158 0.43 -15.42 -0.93
CA ASP A 158 0.18 -16.24 0.25
C ASP A 158 0.91 -15.74 1.51
N GLY A 159 1.31 -14.46 1.51
CA GLY A 159 1.79 -13.74 2.67
C GLY A 159 3.26 -13.95 3.00
N ALA A 160 3.70 -13.41 4.14
CA ALA A 160 5.10 -13.34 4.55
C ALA A 160 5.77 -14.72 4.66
N GLY A 161 5.03 -15.75 5.09
CA GLY A 161 5.48 -17.14 5.15
C GLY A 161 5.28 -17.93 3.87
N SER A 162 5.18 -17.29 2.72
CA SER A 162 4.78 -17.84 1.43
C SER A 162 5.33 -19.23 1.15
N THR A 163 4.42 -20.19 1.02
CA THR A 163 4.71 -21.55 0.60
C THR A 163 5.12 -21.59 -0.87
N VAL A 164 4.44 -20.81 -1.73
CA VAL A 164 4.77 -20.72 -3.17
C VAL A 164 6.20 -20.26 -3.36
N ARG A 165 6.61 -19.16 -2.68
CA ARG A 165 8.00 -18.65 -2.76
C ARG A 165 9.02 -19.72 -2.35
N ASN A 166 8.77 -20.41 -1.23
CA ASN A 166 9.67 -21.43 -0.72
C ASN A 166 9.78 -22.64 -1.67
N LEU A 167 8.65 -23.08 -2.25
CA LEU A 167 8.61 -24.20 -3.19
C LEU A 167 9.39 -23.92 -4.48
N VAL A 168 9.43 -22.67 -4.94
CA VAL A 168 10.20 -22.29 -6.13
C VAL A 168 11.63 -21.84 -5.81
N GLY A 169 12.09 -21.93 -4.55
CA GLY A 169 13.45 -21.65 -4.13
C GLY A 169 13.84 -20.17 -4.19
N ILE A 170 12.90 -19.24 -4.08
CA ILE A 170 13.19 -17.80 -4.06
C ILE A 170 13.42 -17.35 -2.62
N GLU A 171 14.59 -16.73 -2.37
CA GLU A 171 14.93 -16.21 -1.05
C GLU A 171 14.53 -14.74 -0.87
N LEU A 172 14.27 -14.37 0.40
CA LEU A 172 14.12 -12.98 0.81
C LEU A 172 15.50 -12.42 1.21
N ARG A 173 15.80 -11.19 0.79
CA ARG A 173 17.04 -10.46 1.10
C ARG A 173 16.71 -9.18 1.85
N GLY A 174 17.47 -8.86 2.90
CA GLY A 174 17.30 -7.67 3.72
C GLY A 174 17.58 -7.91 5.18
N GLU A 175 17.03 -7.06 6.05
CA GLU A 175 17.21 -7.12 7.49
C GLU A 175 16.17 -8.04 8.14
N LYS A 176 16.66 -9.00 8.95
CA LYS A 176 15.83 -9.95 9.70
C LYS A 176 15.82 -9.60 11.18
N ASP A 177 14.76 -10.02 11.87
CA ASP A 177 14.65 -9.95 13.34
C ASP A 177 14.91 -8.55 13.92
N ILE A 178 14.45 -7.50 13.24
CA ILE A 178 14.64 -6.10 13.66
C ILE A 178 14.03 -5.87 15.04
N GLN A 179 12.80 -6.37 15.28
CA GLN A 179 12.10 -6.26 16.56
C GLN A 179 11.11 -7.42 16.73
N LYS A 180 11.03 -7.96 17.94
CA LYS A 180 10.00 -8.93 18.34
C LYS A 180 8.90 -8.23 19.11
N LEU A 181 7.65 -8.48 18.72
CA LEU A 181 6.46 -7.88 19.28
C LEU A 181 5.43 -8.96 19.64
N VAL A 182 4.65 -8.69 20.65
CA VAL A 182 3.38 -9.37 20.90
C VAL A 182 2.26 -8.47 20.41
N SER A 183 1.43 -9.00 19.53
CA SER A 183 0.21 -8.34 19.06
C SER A 183 -0.99 -8.93 19.80
N VAL A 184 -1.70 -8.10 20.54
CA VAL A 184 -2.88 -8.47 21.31
C VAL A 184 -4.12 -7.85 20.67
N HIS A 185 -5.01 -8.69 20.16
CA HIS A 185 -6.33 -8.28 19.69
C HIS A 185 -7.32 -8.41 20.85
N PHE A 186 -7.99 -7.33 21.20
CA PHE A 186 -8.96 -7.34 22.28
C PHE A 186 -10.15 -6.43 22.01
N LEU A 187 -11.22 -6.70 22.72
CA LEU A 187 -12.46 -5.93 22.68
C LEU A 187 -12.72 -5.27 24.04
N SER A 188 -13.14 -4.00 24.02
CA SER A 188 -13.70 -3.27 25.14
C SER A 188 -14.53 -2.09 24.65
N ARG A 189 -15.83 -2.17 24.84
CA ARG A 189 -16.75 -1.07 24.50
C ARG A 189 -16.62 0.12 25.47
N GLU A 190 -16.25 -0.15 26.71
CA GLU A 190 -15.94 0.86 27.72
C GLU A 190 -14.80 1.76 27.21
N LEU A 191 -13.68 1.15 26.80
CA LEU A 191 -12.55 1.88 26.23
C LEU A 191 -12.92 2.59 24.91
N GLY A 192 -13.72 1.94 24.07
CA GLY A 192 -14.19 2.54 22.82
C GLY A 192 -14.98 3.84 23.06
N ARG A 193 -15.89 3.84 24.03
CA ARG A 193 -16.65 5.04 24.42
C ARG A 193 -15.74 6.12 25.00
N TYR A 194 -14.81 5.75 25.89
CA TYR A 194 -13.85 6.68 26.47
C TYR A 194 -13.04 7.41 25.37
N LEU A 195 -12.52 6.67 24.37
CA LEU A 195 -11.74 7.23 23.27
C LEU A 195 -12.57 7.91 22.17
N MET A 196 -13.89 7.80 22.20
CA MET A 196 -14.77 8.61 21.34
C MET A 196 -15.14 9.96 21.96
N TYR A 197 -15.36 10.02 23.28
CA TYR A 197 -16.02 11.16 23.89
C TYR A 197 -15.19 11.91 24.94
N GLU A 198 -14.35 11.21 25.71
CA GLU A 198 -13.59 11.81 26.79
C GLU A 198 -12.15 12.16 26.38
N LYS A 199 -11.48 11.26 25.67
CA LYS A 199 -10.13 11.47 25.16
C LYS A 199 -10.06 11.03 23.69
N PRO A 200 -10.60 11.80 22.75
CA PRO A 200 -10.71 11.41 21.35
C PRO A 200 -9.38 11.03 20.72
N GLY A 201 -9.33 9.81 20.16
CA GLY A 201 -8.13 9.33 19.48
C GLY A 201 -8.22 7.84 19.13
N MET A 202 -7.42 7.43 18.14
CA MET A 202 -7.34 6.04 17.66
C MET A 202 -5.91 5.49 17.56
N LEU A 203 -4.90 6.35 17.66
CA LEU A 203 -3.49 6.00 17.47
C LEU A 203 -2.68 6.51 18.68
N PHE A 204 -2.14 5.59 19.49
CA PHE A 204 -1.45 5.95 20.72
C PHE A 204 -0.10 5.24 20.84
N PHE A 205 0.95 5.99 21.13
CA PHE A 205 2.19 5.49 21.71
C PHE A 205 2.15 5.71 23.23
N ILE A 206 2.22 4.62 24.00
CA ILE A 206 2.04 4.65 25.44
C ILE A 206 3.35 4.25 26.10
N PHE A 207 3.88 5.14 26.94
CA PHE A 207 5.14 4.98 27.65
C PHE A 207 4.88 4.94 29.16
N ASN A 208 4.55 3.77 29.68
CA ASN A 208 4.26 3.56 31.10
C ASN A 208 5.42 2.79 31.76
N PRO A 209 5.77 3.07 33.05
CA PRO A 209 6.78 2.31 33.77
C PRO A 209 6.51 0.80 33.82
N GLY A 210 5.24 0.40 33.78
CA GLY A 210 4.84 -1.01 33.82
C GLY A 210 4.80 -1.71 32.46
N ALA A 211 4.64 -0.95 31.36
CA ALA A 211 4.53 -1.46 30.00
C ALA A 211 4.72 -0.35 28.96
N ILE A 212 5.20 -0.72 27.79
CA ILE A 212 5.29 0.16 26.64
C ILE A 212 4.52 -0.49 25.50
N GLY A 213 3.72 0.27 24.78
CA GLY A 213 2.94 -0.27 23.68
C GLY A 213 2.44 0.76 22.69
N VAL A 214 2.09 0.26 21.51
CA VAL A 214 1.36 1.01 20.48
C VAL A 214 -0.06 0.48 20.44
N LEU A 215 -1.03 1.32 20.79
CA LEU A 215 -2.45 0.99 20.74
C LEU A 215 -3.06 1.61 19.49
N VAL A 216 -3.74 0.78 18.72
CA VAL A 216 -4.48 1.19 17.55
C VAL A 216 -5.93 0.75 17.68
N ALA A 217 -6.86 1.68 17.56
CA ALA A 217 -8.27 1.36 17.50
C ALA A 217 -8.66 1.02 16.06
N HIS A 218 -9.24 -0.16 15.86
CA HIS A 218 -9.81 -0.59 14.58
C HIS A 218 -11.27 -0.16 14.43
N ASP A 219 -12.01 -0.21 15.53
CA ASP A 219 -13.40 0.23 15.58
C ASP A 219 -13.76 0.68 16.99
N LEU A 220 -13.89 1.99 17.18
CA LEU A 220 -14.26 2.54 18.48
C LEU A 220 -15.70 2.21 18.89
N LYS A 221 -16.63 2.09 17.91
CA LYS A 221 -18.04 1.77 18.20
C LYS A 221 -18.20 0.33 18.68
N GLN A 222 -17.45 -0.60 18.09
CA GLN A 222 -17.41 -1.99 18.53
C GLN A 222 -16.45 -2.20 19.70
N GLY A 223 -15.58 -1.22 19.98
CA GLY A 223 -14.53 -1.32 20.99
C GLY A 223 -13.42 -2.29 20.58
N GLU A 224 -12.99 -2.27 19.34
CA GLU A 224 -12.00 -3.19 18.79
C GLU A 224 -10.62 -2.55 18.70
N PHE A 225 -9.61 -3.23 19.30
CA PHE A 225 -8.27 -2.70 19.47
C PHE A 225 -7.20 -3.74 19.15
N ILE A 226 -6.08 -3.24 18.64
CA ILE A 226 -4.81 -3.97 18.57
C ILE A 226 -3.79 -3.24 19.44
N LEU A 227 -3.15 -3.97 20.34
CA LEU A 227 -2.03 -3.51 21.13
C LEU A 227 -0.78 -4.26 20.71
N GLN A 228 0.26 -3.53 20.34
CA GLN A 228 1.57 -4.08 20.04
C GLN A 228 2.56 -3.72 21.15
N MET A 229 3.21 -4.71 21.72
CA MET A 229 4.19 -4.55 22.79
C MET A 229 5.50 -5.23 22.44
N PRO A 230 6.66 -4.55 22.58
CA PRO A 230 7.96 -5.18 22.38
C PRO A 230 8.25 -6.18 23.49
N PHE A 231 8.91 -7.30 23.13
CA PHE A 231 9.45 -8.26 24.09
C PHE A 231 10.85 -8.73 23.67
N TYR A 232 11.60 -9.21 24.62
CA TYR A 232 13.04 -9.45 24.46
C TYR A 232 13.43 -10.86 24.97
N PRO A 233 13.48 -11.88 24.07
CA PRO A 233 13.98 -13.21 24.42
C PRO A 233 15.48 -13.19 24.73
N PRO A 234 15.98 -14.07 25.61
CA PRO A 234 15.26 -15.14 26.32
C PRO A 234 14.60 -14.69 27.64
N GLN A 235 14.70 -13.44 28.03
CA GLN A 235 14.18 -12.91 29.29
C GLN A 235 12.65 -12.88 29.33
N GLN A 236 12.06 -12.55 28.21
CA GLN A 236 10.63 -12.64 27.98
C GLN A 236 10.40 -13.58 26.81
N MET A 237 9.61 -14.59 27.01
CA MET A 237 9.19 -15.52 25.97
C MET A 237 7.75 -15.23 25.58
N PHE A 238 7.35 -15.61 24.36
CA PHE A 238 5.98 -15.42 23.91
C PHE A 238 4.96 -16.09 24.83
N GLU A 239 5.32 -17.22 25.41
CA GLU A 239 4.50 -18.02 26.33
C GLU A 239 4.18 -17.27 27.65
N ASP A 240 4.96 -16.26 28.02
CA ASP A 240 4.70 -15.41 29.19
C ASP A 240 3.47 -14.51 28.98
N PHE A 241 3.07 -14.28 27.71
CA PHE A 241 1.95 -13.41 27.34
C PHE A 241 0.63 -14.18 27.28
N THR A 242 0.19 -14.69 28.43
CA THR A 242 -1.13 -15.28 28.56
C THR A 242 -2.22 -14.22 28.48
N SER A 243 -3.48 -14.63 28.27
CA SER A 243 -4.64 -13.70 28.28
C SER A 243 -4.70 -12.86 29.57
N GLU A 244 -4.42 -13.47 30.72
CA GLU A 244 -4.41 -12.78 32.00
C GLU A 244 -3.26 -11.78 32.14
N THR A 245 -2.04 -12.16 31.68
CA THR A 245 -0.91 -11.23 31.62
C THR A 245 -1.20 -10.05 30.72
N CYS A 246 -1.76 -10.30 29.54
CA CYS A 246 -2.11 -9.26 28.58
C CYS A 246 -3.19 -8.30 29.15
N LYS A 247 -4.22 -8.79 29.83
CA LYS A 247 -5.21 -7.94 30.53
C LYS A 247 -4.52 -7.01 31.52
N LYS A 248 -3.66 -7.52 32.39
CA LYS A 248 -2.90 -6.70 33.37
C LYS A 248 -2.04 -5.63 32.71
N LEU A 249 -1.39 -5.97 31.58
CA LEU A 249 -0.60 -5.00 30.81
C LEU A 249 -1.50 -3.94 30.15
N ILE A 250 -2.65 -4.34 29.60
CA ILE A 250 -3.62 -3.39 29.02
C ILE A 250 -4.10 -2.42 30.12
N PHE A 251 -4.45 -2.90 31.31
CA PHE A 251 -4.90 -2.03 32.41
C PHE A 251 -3.85 -0.99 32.82
N LYS A 252 -2.56 -1.40 32.83
CA LYS A 252 -1.46 -0.45 33.08
C LYS A 252 -1.35 0.61 31.99
N LEU A 253 -1.52 0.23 30.72
CA LEU A 253 -1.44 1.14 29.58
C LEU A 253 -2.69 2.03 29.48
N VAL A 254 -3.86 1.52 29.84
CA VAL A 254 -5.09 2.32 29.94
C VAL A 254 -5.03 3.27 31.13
N GLY A 255 -4.54 2.80 32.29
CA GLY A 255 -4.45 3.54 33.53
C GLY A 255 -5.52 3.16 34.55
N HIS A 256 -6.44 2.27 34.21
CA HIS A 256 -7.43 1.66 35.12
C HIS A 256 -7.89 0.29 34.57
N GLU A 257 -8.60 -0.47 35.37
CA GLU A 257 -9.19 -1.74 34.97
C GLU A 257 -10.42 -1.51 34.11
N LEU A 258 -10.59 -2.32 33.08
CA LEU A 258 -11.75 -2.32 32.18
C LEU A 258 -12.65 -3.50 32.53
N ALA A 259 -13.92 -3.21 32.80
CA ALA A 259 -14.88 -4.23 33.25
C ALA A 259 -15.27 -5.22 32.12
N ASP A 260 -15.23 -4.77 30.87
CA ASP A 260 -15.72 -5.51 29.70
C ASP A 260 -14.61 -6.05 28.78
N ILE A 261 -13.35 -6.13 29.26
CA ILE A 261 -12.23 -6.56 28.43
C ILE A 261 -12.34 -8.03 28.02
N ASN A 262 -12.23 -8.26 26.71
CA ASN A 262 -12.17 -9.58 26.11
C ASN A 262 -10.95 -9.68 25.19
N VAL A 263 -9.95 -10.48 25.58
CA VAL A 263 -8.77 -10.78 24.73
C VAL A 263 -9.17 -11.87 23.74
N VAL A 264 -9.20 -11.50 22.44
CA VAL A 264 -9.64 -12.37 21.35
C VAL A 264 -8.50 -13.22 20.83
N ASP A 265 -7.31 -12.62 20.67
CA ASP A 265 -6.16 -13.31 20.08
C ASP A 265 -4.84 -12.69 20.55
N ILE A 266 -3.81 -13.51 20.67
CA ILE A 266 -2.45 -13.10 21.05
C ILE A 266 -1.48 -13.79 20.10
N LYS A 267 -0.67 -12.99 19.38
CA LYS A 267 0.26 -13.51 18.39
C LYS A 267 1.66 -12.93 18.55
N PRO A 268 2.70 -13.76 18.39
CA PRO A 268 4.04 -13.23 18.19
C PRO A 268 4.14 -12.63 16.79
N TRP A 269 4.86 -11.55 16.69
CA TRP A 269 5.19 -10.92 15.43
C TRP A 269 6.65 -10.50 15.43
N VAL A 270 7.34 -10.83 14.36
CA VAL A 270 8.73 -10.46 14.17
C VAL A 270 8.82 -9.49 13.01
N MET A 271 9.40 -8.32 13.27
CA MET A 271 9.60 -7.29 12.26
C MET A 271 10.79 -7.66 11.38
N HIS A 272 10.57 -7.64 10.08
CA HIS A 272 11.56 -7.83 9.05
C HIS A 272 11.48 -6.72 8.02
N ALA A 273 12.55 -6.49 7.28
CA ALA A 273 12.64 -5.58 6.17
C ALA A 273 13.35 -6.31 5.02
N GLU A 274 12.57 -7.02 4.20
CA GLU A 274 13.11 -7.94 3.21
C GLU A 274 12.33 -7.88 1.89
N VAL A 275 13.04 -8.09 0.78
CA VAL A 275 12.47 -8.18 -0.57
C VAL A 275 12.96 -9.46 -1.23
N ALA A 276 12.09 -10.14 -1.97
CA ALA A 276 12.45 -11.32 -2.74
C ALA A 276 13.52 -10.97 -3.80
N GLU A 277 14.49 -11.86 -3.95
CA GLU A 277 15.56 -11.68 -4.96
C GLU A 277 15.03 -11.71 -6.38
N LYS A 278 13.89 -12.38 -6.59
CA LYS A 278 13.12 -12.44 -7.84
C LYS A 278 11.63 -12.45 -7.54
N TYR A 279 10.82 -11.93 -8.46
CA TYR A 279 9.36 -11.98 -8.39
C TYR A 279 8.78 -13.03 -9.33
N LEU A 280 9.58 -13.54 -10.23
CA LEU A 280 9.18 -14.46 -11.29
C LEU A 280 10.00 -15.76 -11.25
N ALA A 281 9.35 -16.87 -11.54
CA ALA A 281 9.94 -18.18 -11.65
C ALA A 281 9.29 -18.99 -12.79
N CYS A 282 9.89 -20.11 -13.15
CA CYS A 282 9.36 -21.10 -14.12
C CYS A 282 8.89 -20.44 -15.43
N ASP A 283 9.82 -19.80 -16.14
CA ASP A 283 9.57 -19.09 -17.40
C ASP A 283 8.46 -18.04 -17.28
N ASN A 284 8.48 -17.28 -16.19
CA ASN A 284 7.53 -16.20 -15.88
C ASN A 284 6.08 -16.66 -15.64
N ARG A 285 5.87 -17.95 -15.37
CA ARG A 285 4.54 -18.52 -15.11
C ARG A 285 4.17 -18.55 -13.63
N ILE A 286 5.15 -18.45 -12.73
CA ILE A 286 4.93 -18.33 -11.28
C ILE A 286 5.37 -16.94 -10.86
N ILE A 287 4.48 -16.20 -10.21
CA ILE A 287 4.64 -14.77 -9.96
C ILE A 287 4.34 -14.51 -8.47
N LEU A 288 5.24 -13.82 -7.78
CA LEU A 288 5.04 -13.41 -6.38
C LEU A 288 4.49 -11.98 -6.31
N ALA A 289 3.57 -11.75 -5.36
CA ALA A 289 2.97 -10.44 -5.11
C ALA A 289 2.72 -10.20 -3.61
N GLY A 290 2.76 -8.93 -3.18
CA GLY A 290 2.51 -8.53 -1.81
C GLY A 290 3.51 -9.13 -0.83
N ASP A 291 3.07 -9.50 0.37
CA ASP A 291 3.95 -10.02 1.44
C ASP A 291 4.68 -11.31 1.08
N ALA A 292 4.26 -12.03 0.04
CA ALA A 292 5.04 -13.14 -0.52
C ALA A 292 6.33 -12.67 -1.19
N ALA A 293 6.34 -11.45 -1.74
CA ALA A 293 7.47 -10.85 -2.43
C ALA A 293 8.26 -9.87 -1.57
N HIS A 294 7.65 -9.24 -0.55
CA HIS A 294 8.32 -8.23 0.29
C HIS A 294 7.67 -8.09 1.66
N ARG A 295 8.49 -7.80 2.67
CA ARG A 295 8.07 -7.56 4.05
C ARG A 295 8.64 -6.25 4.55
N PHE A 296 7.80 -5.40 5.12
CA PHE A 296 8.20 -4.09 5.61
C PHE A 296 7.96 -3.94 7.11
N PRO A 297 8.78 -3.15 7.83
CA PRO A 297 8.37 -2.58 9.11
C PRO A 297 7.00 -1.88 9.00
N PRO A 298 6.16 -1.92 10.06
CA PRO A 298 4.82 -1.35 10.00
C PRO A 298 4.81 0.18 9.95
N ALA A 299 5.97 0.80 10.16
CA ALA A 299 6.15 2.24 10.19
C ALA A 299 5.85 2.89 8.83
N GLY A 300 4.71 3.55 8.70
CA GLY A 300 4.29 4.25 7.48
C GLY A 300 3.24 3.53 6.61
N GLY A 301 2.88 2.29 6.95
CA GLY A 301 1.79 1.60 6.25
C GLY A 301 2.12 1.08 4.86
N PHE A 302 3.39 0.79 4.58
CA PHE A 302 3.84 0.42 3.23
C PHE A 302 3.33 -0.95 2.75
N GLY A 303 3.20 -1.97 3.63
CA GLY A 303 2.96 -3.36 3.24
C GLY A 303 1.71 -3.56 2.38
N MET A 304 0.55 -3.36 2.95
CA MET A 304 -0.73 -3.53 2.24
C MET A 304 -0.83 -2.63 1.00
N ASN A 305 -0.41 -1.37 1.12
CA ASN A 305 -0.46 -0.42 0.01
C ASN A 305 0.43 -0.86 -1.17
N THR A 306 1.66 -1.34 -0.90
CA THR A 306 2.56 -1.85 -1.94
C THR A 306 2.01 -3.13 -2.58
N GLY A 307 1.45 -4.05 -1.78
CA GLY A 307 0.86 -5.29 -2.29
C GLY A 307 -0.35 -5.06 -3.20
N ILE A 308 -1.23 -4.09 -2.89
CA ILE A 308 -2.35 -3.74 -3.78
C ILE A 308 -1.84 -3.09 -5.07
N GLN A 309 -0.78 -2.29 -5.01
CA GLN A 309 -0.14 -1.74 -6.21
C GLN A 309 0.48 -2.85 -7.07
N ASP A 310 1.07 -3.90 -6.47
CA ASP A 310 1.57 -5.07 -7.20
C ASP A 310 0.45 -5.74 -7.98
N ALA A 311 -0.69 -6.01 -7.31
CA ALA A 311 -1.85 -6.61 -7.95
C ALA A 311 -2.38 -5.75 -9.11
N HIS A 312 -2.45 -4.43 -8.93
CA HIS A 312 -2.91 -3.51 -9.97
C HIS A 312 -1.98 -3.48 -11.18
N ASN A 313 -0.67 -3.48 -10.97
CA ASN A 313 0.32 -3.52 -12.05
C ASN A 313 0.33 -4.88 -12.78
N LEU A 314 0.21 -5.98 -12.04
CA LEU A 314 0.25 -7.34 -12.59
C LEU A 314 -1.01 -7.68 -13.38
N ALA A 315 -2.17 -7.24 -12.91
CA ALA A 315 -3.47 -7.67 -13.45
C ALA A 315 -3.64 -7.39 -14.95
N TRP A 316 -3.30 -6.17 -15.40
CA TRP A 316 -3.43 -5.84 -16.81
C TRP A 316 -2.43 -6.59 -17.70
N LYS A 317 -1.21 -6.86 -17.20
CA LYS A 317 -0.16 -7.61 -17.92
C LYS A 317 -0.57 -9.07 -18.10
N LEU A 318 -1.06 -9.71 -17.04
CA LEU A 318 -1.61 -11.06 -17.13
C LEU A 318 -2.81 -11.12 -18.07
N ALA A 319 -3.73 -10.15 -17.95
CA ALA A 319 -4.89 -10.07 -18.84
C ALA A 319 -4.48 -9.89 -20.31
N ALA A 320 -3.46 -9.07 -20.59
CA ALA A 320 -2.93 -8.89 -21.93
C ALA A 320 -2.37 -10.19 -22.51
N VAL A 321 -1.62 -10.96 -21.71
CA VAL A 321 -1.06 -12.26 -22.14
C VAL A 321 -2.16 -13.31 -22.34
N ILE A 322 -3.11 -13.40 -21.40
CA ILE A 322 -4.20 -14.38 -21.48
C ILE A 322 -5.10 -14.12 -22.70
N LYS A 323 -5.34 -12.86 -23.02
CA LYS A 323 -6.16 -12.44 -24.18
C LYS A 323 -5.37 -12.43 -25.51
N GLY A 324 -4.07 -12.76 -25.50
CA GLY A 324 -3.22 -12.75 -26.70
C GLY A 324 -2.91 -11.35 -27.26
N ILE A 325 -3.08 -10.29 -26.45
CA ILE A 325 -2.74 -8.91 -26.80
C ILE A 325 -1.22 -8.69 -26.70
N ALA A 326 -0.57 -9.35 -25.74
CA ALA A 326 0.87 -9.29 -25.53
C ALA A 326 1.46 -10.69 -25.36
N PRO A 327 2.72 -10.93 -25.77
CA PRO A 327 3.45 -12.16 -25.49
C PRO A 327 3.89 -12.21 -24.03
N MET A 328 4.36 -13.38 -23.58
CA MET A 328 4.83 -13.58 -22.20
C MET A 328 6.03 -12.68 -21.83
N SER A 329 6.76 -12.15 -22.80
CA SER A 329 7.86 -11.19 -22.62
C SER A 329 7.47 -9.88 -21.95
N ILE A 330 6.17 -9.58 -21.83
CA ILE A 330 5.71 -8.43 -21.03
C ILE A 330 5.81 -8.70 -19.51
N LEU A 331 5.70 -9.96 -19.05
CA LEU A 331 5.65 -10.30 -17.63
C LEU A 331 6.91 -9.90 -16.85
N PRO A 332 8.14 -10.03 -17.37
CA PRO A 332 9.34 -9.50 -16.72
C PRO A 332 9.26 -8.02 -16.35
N THR A 333 8.49 -7.22 -17.09
CA THR A 333 8.30 -5.80 -16.75
C THR A 333 7.59 -5.59 -15.41
N TYR A 334 6.86 -6.57 -14.90
CA TYR A 334 6.29 -6.52 -13.55
C TYR A 334 7.39 -6.45 -12.47
N GLU A 335 8.36 -7.34 -12.55
CA GLU A 335 9.51 -7.35 -11.64
C GLU A 335 10.36 -6.08 -11.80
N MET A 336 10.65 -5.69 -13.05
CA MET A 336 11.43 -4.48 -13.36
C MET A 336 10.81 -3.22 -12.76
N GLU A 337 9.48 -3.14 -12.74
CA GLU A 337 8.73 -1.99 -12.21
C GLU A 337 8.52 -2.08 -10.70
N ARG A 338 8.13 -3.24 -10.17
CA ARG A 338 7.65 -3.34 -8.79
C ARG A 338 8.74 -3.65 -7.77
N ARG A 339 9.72 -4.46 -8.12
CA ARG A 339 10.80 -4.79 -7.19
C ARG A 339 11.65 -3.59 -6.77
N PRO A 340 12.04 -2.63 -7.66
CA PRO A 340 12.73 -1.41 -7.24
C PRO A 340 11.90 -0.53 -6.29
N ILE A 341 10.58 -0.46 -6.48
CA ILE A 341 9.67 0.26 -5.56
C ILE A 341 9.64 -0.43 -4.19
N ALA A 342 9.59 -1.76 -4.15
CA ALA A 342 9.62 -2.51 -2.89
C ALA A 342 10.94 -2.29 -2.14
N LEU A 343 12.09 -2.31 -2.82
CA LEU A 343 13.41 -2.01 -2.22
C LEU A 343 13.43 -0.59 -1.63
N PHE A 344 12.98 0.39 -2.38
CA PHE A 344 12.89 1.78 -1.92
C PHE A 344 11.96 1.92 -0.69
N ASN A 345 10.78 1.31 -0.73
CA ASN A 345 9.81 1.32 0.36
C ASN A 345 10.35 0.60 1.61
N THR A 346 11.18 -0.45 1.43
CA THR A 346 11.87 -1.14 2.52
C THR A 346 12.82 -0.19 3.24
N ASP A 347 13.70 0.49 2.50
CA ASP A 347 14.65 1.44 3.08
C ASP A 347 13.92 2.61 3.78
N LEU A 348 12.87 3.14 3.17
CA LEU A 348 12.08 4.22 3.75
C LEU A 348 11.34 3.79 5.02
N SER A 349 10.82 2.56 5.06
CA SER A 349 10.14 2.02 6.24
C SER A 349 11.11 1.80 7.41
N ILE A 350 12.35 1.37 7.14
CA ILE A 350 13.43 1.28 8.15
C ILE A 350 13.75 2.67 8.70
N GLN A 351 13.98 3.66 7.83
CA GLN A 351 14.26 5.04 8.24
C GLN A 351 13.11 5.61 9.08
N ASN A 352 11.88 5.33 8.71
CA ASN A 352 10.71 5.80 9.46
C ASN A 352 10.55 5.08 10.80
N PHE A 353 10.90 3.80 10.87
CA PHE A 353 10.95 3.06 12.13
C PHE A 353 12.05 3.63 13.06
N GLN A 354 13.24 3.91 12.54
CA GLN A 354 14.31 4.57 13.29
C GLN A 354 13.89 5.94 13.82
N ALA A 355 13.12 6.71 13.01
CA ALA A 355 12.56 7.98 13.45
C ALA A 355 11.51 7.80 14.55
N ALA A 356 10.71 6.74 14.52
CA ALA A 356 9.80 6.42 15.61
C ALA A 356 10.53 6.16 16.93
N MET A 357 11.74 5.57 16.88
CA MET A 357 12.57 5.30 18.04
C MET A 357 13.26 6.54 18.62
N ALA A 358 13.26 7.68 17.94
CA ALA A 358 13.80 8.93 18.46
C ALA A 358 13.05 9.43 19.71
N VAL A 359 11.74 9.19 19.80
CA VAL A 359 10.92 9.62 20.96
C VAL A 359 11.25 8.78 22.19
N PRO A 360 11.21 7.43 22.17
CA PRO A 360 11.69 6.61 23.30
C PRO A 360 13.12 6.98 23.74
N ALA A 361 14.04 7.19 22.79
CA ALA A 361 15.41 7.58 23.11
C ALA A 361 15.49 8.93 23.84
N ALA A 362 14.70 9.94 23.42
CA ALA A 362 14.62 11.22 24.09
C ALA A 362 14.03 11.12 25.50
N LEU A 363 13.14 10.14 25.75
CA LEU A 363 12.58 9.83 27.07
C LEU A 363 13.54 9.05 27.97
N GLY A 364 14.72 8.69 27.49
CA GLY A 364 15.72 7.91 28.23
C GLY A 364 15.60 6.39 28.07
N LEU A 365 14.84 5.94 27.07
CA LEU A 365 14.71 4.56 26.67
C LEU A 365 15.48 4.37 25.35
N ASP A 366 16.80 4.33 25.41
CA ASP A 366 17.59 4.10 24.21
C ASP A 366 17.58 2.62 23.82
N PRO A 367 16.93 2.25 22.70
CA PRO A 367 16.89 0.88 22.24
C PRO A 367 18.26 0.29 21.90
N ALA A 368 19.23 1.11 21.47
CA ALA A 368 20.58 0.69 21.18
C ALA A 368 21.30 0.31 22.47
N THR A 369 21.14 1.08 23.53
CA THR A 369 21.67 0.75 24.86
C THR A 369 21.00 -0.51 25.42
N ALA A 370 19.68 -0.67 25.27
CA ALA A 370 18.97 -1.86 25.70
C ALA A 370 19.46 -3.12 24.95
N ASN A 371 19.62 -3.04 23.62
CA ASN A 371 20.12 -4.13 22.79
C ASN A 371 21.60 -4.43 23.11
N SER A 372 22.43 -3.41 23.32
CA SER A 372 23.85 -3.59 23.68
C SER A 372 24.02 -4.25 25.05
N VAL A 373 23.25 -3.82 26.04
CA VAL A 373 23.21 -4.43 27.37
C VAL A 373 22.73 -5.88 27.28
N HIS A 374 21.69 -6.13 26.48
CA HIS A 374 21.18 -7.48 26.24
C HIS A 374 22.21 -8.39 25.56
N GLN A 375 22.93 -7.90 24.53
CA GLN A 375 23.98 -8.63 23.85
C GLN A 375 25.19 -8.90 24.77
N VAL A 376 25.61 -7.92 25.56
CA VAL A 376 26.72 -8.07 26.51
C VAL A 376 26.37 -9.10 27.57
N ILE A 377 25.16 -9.05 28.13
CA ILE A 377 24.74 -10.03 29.15
C ILE A 377 24.62 -11.43 28.53
N ASN A 378 24.08 -11.58 27.36
CA ASN A 378 23.95 -12.88 26.71
C ASN A 378 25.29 -13.45 26.26
N ASN A 379 26.20 -12.63 25.73
CA ASN A 379 27.46 -13.11 25.17
C ASN A 379 28.59 -13.26 26.24
N THR A 380 28.57 -12.43 27.28
CA THR A 380 29.66 -12.38 28.26
C THR A 380 29.29 -13.04 29.60
N VAL A 381 28.05 -12.93 30.01
CA VAL A 381 27.54 -13.38 31.32
C VAL A 381 26.63 -14.61 31.17
N GLY A 382 26.05 -14.81 30.01
CA GLY A 382 25.09 -15.89 29.71
C GLY A 382 25.69 -17.29 29.77
N SER A 383 26.99 -17.42 29.62
CA SER A 383 27.70 -18.70 29.77
C SER A 383 28.00 -19.08 31.23
N ILE A 384 27.83 -18.18 32.19
CA ILE A 384 28.31 -18.33 33.58
C ILE A 384 27.17 -18.33 34.60
N LEU A 385 26.02 -17.67 34.30
CA LEU A 385 24.90 -17.52 35.25
C LEU A 385 23.68 -18.35 34.85
N PRO A 386 22.94 -18.93 35.84
CA PRO A 386 21.64 -19.55 35.57
C PRO A 386 20.65 -18.59 34.90
N SER A 387 19.80 -19.10 34.02
CA SER A 387 18.81 -18.31 33.25
C SER A 387 17.87 -17.47 34.11
N THR A 388 17.54 -17.95 35.32
CA THR A 388 16.73 -17.23 36.31
C THR A 388 17.41 -15.97 36.85
N VAL A 389 18.74 -16.04 37.09
CA VAL A 389 19.53 -14.89 37.56
C VAL A 389 19.71 -13.86 36.44
N GLN A 390 19.95 -14.31 35.23
CA GLN A 390 20.00 -13.43 34.04
C GLN A 390 18.67 -12.69 33.83
N LYS A 391 17.53 -13.39 33.93
CA LYS A 391 16.19 -12.82 33.85
C LYS A 391 16.00 -11.71 34.90
N THR A 392 16.35 -11.98 36.16
CA THR A 392 16.20 -11.02 37.28
C THR A 392 17.08 -9.78 37.09
N LEU A 393 18.34 -9.96 36.61
CA LEU A 393 19.25 -8.84 36.34
C LEU A 393 18.75 -7.94 35.22
N LEU A 394 18.28 -8.51 34.12
CA LEU A 394 17.78 -7.78 32.99
C LEU A 394 16.43 -7.11 33.30
N ASP A 395 15.55 -7.80 34.01
CA ASP A 395 14.29 -7.19 34.51
C ASP A 395 14.58 -5.99 35.42
N GLY A 396 15.63 -6.06 36.25
CA GLY A 396 16.12 -4.95 37.05
C GLY A 396 16.58 -3.77 36.22
N ILE A 397 17.39 -3.99 35.19
CA ILE A 397 17.86 -2.92 34.27
C ILE A 397 16.72 -2.31 33.45
N PHE A 398 15.86 -3.12 32.89
CA PHE A 398 14.69 -2.64 32.15
C PHE A 398 13.70 -1.91 33.06
N SER A 399 13.52 -2.33 34.31
CA SER A 399 12.65 -1.65 35.27
C SER A 399 13.22 -0.29 35.68
N LEU A 400 14.54 -0.18 35.86
CA LEU A 400 15.21 1.09 36.12
C LEU A 400 15.08 2.06 34.92
N GLY A 401 15.23 1.56 33.69
CA GLY A 401 14.98 2.33 32.48
C GLY A 401 13.53 2.82 32.43
N ARG A 402 12.58 1.95 32.66
CA ARG A 402 11.13 2.29 32.64
C ARG A 402 10.71 3.17 33.83
N ALA A 403 11.32 3.08 34.99
CA ALA A 403 11.03 3.96 36.13
C ALA A 403 11.20 5.45 35.78
N GLN A 404 12.04 5.75 34.80
CA GLN A 404 12.24 7.09 34.26
C GLN A 404 11.01 7.64 33.49
N LEU A 405 10.02 6.80 33.17
CA LEU A 405 8.76 7.15 32.52
C LEU A 405 7.66 7.51 33.53
N SER A 406 7.96 7.49 34.82
CA SER A 406 6.96 7.86 35.84
C SER A 406 6.58 9.34 35.72
N ASP A 407 5.32 9.69 36.03
CA ASP A 407 4.84 11.07 36.03
C ASP A 407 5.65 11.98 36.99
N PHE A 408 6.30 11.40 38.01
CA PHE A 408 7.22 12.13 38.89
C PHE A 408 8.49 12.57 38.15
N VAL A 409 9.03 11.73 37.24
CA VAL A 409 10.24 12.04 36.46
C VAL A 409 9.90 12.84 35.20
N LEU A 410 8.83 12.47 34.49
CA LEU A 410 8.38 13.15 33.27
C LEU A 410 7.44 14.35 33.60
N ASN A 411 7.89 15.22 34.47
CA ASN A 411 7.17 16.42 34.90
C ASN A 411 7.98 17.66 34.51
N GLU A 412 7.32 18.71 34.04
CA GLU A 412 7.97 19.98 33.67
C GLU A 412 8.66 20.66 34.87
N ASN A 413 8.19 20.41 36.09
CA ASN A 413 8.81 20.92 37.32
C ASN A 413 10.08 20.12 37.71
N ASN A 414 10.33 18.99 37.08
CA ASN A 414 11.56 18.20 37.27
C ASN A 414 12.58 18.60 36.18
N PRO A 415 13.80 19.04 36.50
CA PRO A 415 14.80 19.48 35.51
C PRO A 415 15.11 18.42 34.44
N LEU A 416 15.18 17.13 34.84
CA LEU A 416 15.38 16.01 33.89
C LEU A 416 14.16 15.80 33.02
N GLY A 417 12.96 15.85 33.58
CA GLY A 417 11.70 15.72 32.87
C GLY A 417 11.51 16.85 31.87
N SER A 418 11.70 18.09 32.30
CA SER A 418 11.62 19.27 31.44
C SER A 418 12.59 19.19 30.24
N SER A 419 13.84 18.80 30.47
CA SER A 419 14.83 18.62 29.41
C SER A 419 14.42 17.54 28.40
N ARG A 420 13.86 16.41 28.87
CA ARG A 420 13.39 15.31 28.01
C ARG A 420 12.18 15.71 27.19
N LEU A 421 11.18 16.32 27.84
CA LEU A 421 9.99 16.81 27.17
C LEU A 421 10.32 17.88 26.11
N ALA A 422 11.29 18.77 26.39
CA ALA A 422 11.78 19.74 25.42
C ALA A 422 12.43 19.04 24.19
N LYS A 423 13.21 17.97 24.41
CA LYS A 423 13.77 17.18 23.30
C LYS A 423 12.67 16.51 22.46
N VAL A 424 11.65 15.95 23.09
CA VAL A 424 10.51 15.33 22.40
C VAL A 424 9.74 16.38 21.59
N ARG A 425 9.44 17.56 22.15
CA ARG A 425 8.80 18.65 21.42
C ARG A 425 9.60 19.03 20.18
N ARG A 426 10.92 19.19 20.33
CA ARG A 426 11.81 19.50 19.20
C ARG A 426 11.75 18.41 18.10
N ILE A 427 11.71 17.12 18.46
CA ILE A 427 11.56 16.02 17.51
C ILE A 427 10.25 16.18 16.72
N PHE A 428 9.15 16.55 17.37
CA PHE A 428 7.86 16.76 16.70
C PHE A 428 7.86 18.00 15.81
N GLU A 429 8.38 19.13 16.30
CA GLU A 429 8.47 20.39 15.56
C GLU A 429 9.36 20.27 14.31
N GLU A 430 10.46 19.53 14.41
CA GLU A 430 11.37 19.26 13.29
C GLU A 430 10.86 18.15 12.35
N GLY A 431 9.70 17.53 12.62
CA GLY A 431 9.15 16.43 11.83
C GLY A 431 10.03 15.17 11.81
N LYS A 432 10.85 14.96 12.85
CA LYS A 432 11.79 13.84 12.97
C LYS A 432 11.21 12.62 13.69
N SER A 433 9.89 12.55 13.87
CA SER A 433 9.17 11.41 14.44
C SER A 433 8.60 10.51 13.34
N LEU A 434 7.88 9.46 13.75
CA LEU A 434 7.11 8.60 12.85
C LEU A 434 6.24 9.43 11.90
N GLN A 435 6.29 9.11 10.62
CA GLN A 435 5.41 9.67 9.59
C GLN A 435 4.41 8.61 9.12
N LEU A 436 3.16 9.03 8.82
CA LEU A 436 2.12 8.17 8.26
C LEU A 436 1.70 8.57 6.83
N GLN A 437 2.16 9.73 6.36
CA GLN A 437 1.81 10.26 5.04
C GLN A 437 3.08 10.48 4.22
N PHE A 438 3.08 9.91 3.04
CA PHE A 438 4.19 9.94 2.10
C PHE A 438 3.67 10.28 0.69
N PRO A 439 3.16 11.53 0.46
CA PRO A 439 2.51 11.86 -0.82
C PRO A 439 3.41 11.68 -2.04
N ALA A 440 4.70 11.93 -1.90
CA ALA A 440 5.66 11.74 -2.98
C ALA A 440 5.83 10.25 -3.34
N GLU A 441 5.74 9.36 -2.35
CA GLU A 441 5.86 7.92 -2.51
C GLU A 441 4.51 7.25 -2.78
N ASP A 442 3.41 7.87 -2.32
CA ASP A 442 2.04 7.42 -2.56
C ASP A 442 1.63 7.69 -4.01
N LEU A 443 1.68 8.96 -4.45
CA LEU A 443 1.22 9.42 -5.75
C LEU A 443 2.34 9.68 -6.74
N GLY A 444 3.54 9.99 -6.26
CA GLY A 444 4.66 10.51 -7.04
C GLY A 444 5.75 9.49 -7.36
N PHE A 445 5.61 8.22 -6.98
CA PHE A 445 6.58 7.22 -7.41
C PHE A 445 6.55 7.03 -8.93
N ARG A 446 7.67 6.60 -9.50
CA ARG A 446 7.84 6.49 -10.95
C ARG A 446 8.58 5.20 -11.31
N TYR A 447 8.06 4.47 -12.28
CA TYR A 447 8.80 3.38 -12.91
C TYR A 447 9.89 3.95 -13.82
N ARG A 448 11.09 3.39 -13.73
CA ARG A 448 12.24 3.83 -14.53
C ARG A 448 12.42 3.00 -15.79
N GLU A 449 12.05 1.73 -15.70
CA GLU A 449 12.16 0.69 -16.72
C GLU A 449 10.88 -0.13 -16.70
N GLY A 450 10.65 -0.93 -17.74
CA GLY A 450 9.52 -1.83 -17.84
C GLY A 450 8.66 -1.56 -19.07
N ALA A 451 7.34 -1.67 -18.94
CA ALA A 451 6.38 -1.47 -20.02
C ALA A 451 6.16 0.02 -20.33
N LEU A 452 7.21 0.73 -20.69
CA LEU A 452 7.22 2.17 -21.01
C LEU A 452 8.36 2.51 -21.97
N VAL A 453 8.26 3.69 -22.58
CA VAL A 453 9.32 4.28 -23.40
C VAL A 453 9.92 5.46 -22.65
N PRO A 454 11.17 5.37 -22.15
CA PRO A 454 11.79 6.46 -21.41
C PRO A 454 12.04 7.66 -22.33
N GLU A 455 12.01 8.88 -21.77
CA GLU A 455 12.48 10.06 -22.48
C GLU A 455 14.00 10.00 -22.63
N ILE A 456 14.49 10.40 -23.79
CA ILE A 456 15.91 10.54 -24.09
C ILE A 456 16.30 12.02 -24.07
N ASP A 457 17.50 12.31 -23.63
CA ASP A 457 18.09 13.65 -23.67
C ASP A 457 18.60 14.00 -25.09
N SER A 458 19.21 15.17 -25.22
CA SER A 458 19.79 15.62 -26.49
C SER A 458 20.97 14.77 -27.00
N GLU A 459 21.55 13.94 -26.13
CA GLU A 459 22.66 13.04 -26.43
C GLU A 459 22.19 11.59 -26.71
N GLY A 460 20.86 11.36 -26.66
CA GLY A 460 20.24 10.05 -26.88
C GLY A 460 20.28 9.11 -25.67
N ALA A 461 20.67 9.63 -24.49
CA ALA A 461 20.66 8.86 -23.25
C ALA A 461 19.30 8.98 -22.54
N PRO A 462 18.80 7.92 -21.86
CA PRO A 462 17.60 8.01 -21.06
C PRO A 462 17.77 9.04 -19.94
N ILE A 463 16.83 9.99 -19.87
CA ILE A 463 16.79 10.97 -18.77
C ILE A 463 16.55 10.21 -17.48
N LYS A 464 17.58 10.16 -16.63
CA LYS A 464 17.44 9.53 -15.30
C LYS A 464 16.58 10.42 -14.41
N PRO A 465 15.40 9.94 -13.97
CA PRO A 465 14.62 10.69 -13.02
C PRO A 465 15.38 10.80 -11.70
N GLU A 466 15.32 11.95 -11.07
CA GLU A 466 15.79 12.07 -9.70
C GLU A 466 15.00 11.10 -8.81
N PRO A 467 15.68 10.31 -7.96
CA PRO A 467 14.97 9.46 -7.02
C PRO A 467 14.11 10.33 -6.12
N PRO A 468 12.88 9.91 -5.75
CA PRO A 468 12.13 10.60 -4.73
C PRO A 468 13.02 10.65 -3.49
N MET A 469 13.28 11.84 -2.96
CA MET A 469 14.04 11.98 -1.73
C MET A 469 13.09 11.62 -0.59
N GLY A 470 13.44 10.58 0.19
CA GLY A 470 12.66 10.12 1.34
C GLY A 470 12.24 11.28 2.26
N ARG A 471 11.05 11.21 2.85
CA ARG A 471 10.41 12.21 3.69
C ARG A 471 9.98 13.52 3.02
N ARG A 472 10.03 13.66 1.70
CA ARG A 472 9.34 14.74 1.01
C ARG A 472 7.84 14.55 1.13
N ARG A 473 7.16 15.51 1.74
CA ARG A 473 5.70 15.54 1.83
C ARG A 473 5.05 16.07 0.54
N GLU A 474 5.81 16.67 -0.34
CA GLU A 474 5.32 17.29 -1.57
C GLU A 474 5.12 16.25 -2.67
N TYR A 475 3.91 16.22 -3.21
CA TYR A 475 3.60 15.56 -4.46
C TYR A 475 3.52 16.60 -5.58
N ILE A 476 4.40 16.47 -6.56
CA ILE A 476 4.40 17.32 -7.76
C ILE A 476 3.89 16.45 -8.92
N PRO A 477 2.67 16.72 -9.44
CA PRO A 477 2.17 16.01 -10.60
C PRO A 477 3.12 16.11 -11.79
N SER A 478 3.33 15.01 -12.47
CA SER A 478 4.18 14.92 -13.66
C SER A 478 3.57 13.97 -14.68
N ALA A 479 3.70 14.30 -15.96
CA ALA A 479 3.35 13.42 -17.06
C ALA A 479 4.56 12.67 -17.65
N ASP A 480 5.63 12.52 -16.89
CA ASP A 480 6.81 11.77 -17.35
C ASP A 480 6.47 10.28 -17.54
N PRO A 481 7.03 9.57 -18.56
CA PRO A 481 6.87 8.12 -18.69
C PRO A 481 7.24 7.40 -17.40
N GLY A 482 6.43 6.45 -17.00
CA GLY A 482 6.51 5.73 -15.73
C GLY A 482 5.85 6.42 -14.54
N SER A 483 5.51 7.71 -14.63
CA SER A 483 4.70 8.40 -13.62
C SER A 483 3.23 8.05 -13.77
N ARG A 484 2.48 8.22 -12.70
CA ARG A 484 1.04 8.11 -12.74
C ARG A 484 0.41 9.31 -13.48
N LEU A 485 -0.70 9.07 -14.18
CA LEU A 485 -1.48 10.12 -14.80
C LEU A 485 -1.91 11.17 -13.76
N PRO A 486 -1.61 12.46 -13.94
CA PRO A 486 -2.08 13.51 -13.04
C PRO A 486 -3.61 13.57 -12.97
N HIS A 487 -4.13 13.82 -11.78
CA HIS A 487 -5.54 14.12 -11.60
C HIS A 487 -5.86 15.55 -12.03
N MET A 488 -6.93 15.70 -12.79
CA MET A 488 -7.63 16.95 -13.04
C MET A 488 -9.13 16.66 -13.14
N ASN A 489 -9.96 17.53 -12.63
CA ASN A 489 -11.39 17.47 -12.91
C ASN A 489 -11.63 17.86 -14.37
N VAL A 490 -12.39 17.04 -15.08
CA VAL A 490 -12.77 17.28 -16.48
C VAL A 490 -14.27 17.09 -16.63
N ARG A 491 -14.88 17.91 -17.48
CA ARG A 491 -16.28 17.80 -17.85
C ARG A 491 -16.37 17.05 -19.17
N VAL A 492 -17.11 15.96 -19.18
CA VAL A 492 -17.34 15.18 -20.41
C VAL A 492 -18.33 15.93 -21.30
N LEU A 493 -17.96 16.13 -22.56
CA LEU A 493 -18.84 16.64 -23.58
C LEU A 493 -19.68 15.48 -24.14
N SER A 494 -20.95 15.46 -23.86
CA SER A 494 -21.89 14.46 -24.37
C SER A 494 -23.15 15.13 -24.90
N GLU A 495 -23.82 14.49 -25.85
CA GLU A 495 -25.09 14.95 -26.41
C GLU A 495 -26.23 15.01 -25.36
N VAL A 496 -26.02 14.40 -24.19
CA VAL A 496 -26.98 14.36 -23.09
C VAL A 496 -26.82 15.60 -22.20
N LYS A 497 -27.87 16.33 -21.95
CA LYS A 497 -27.95 17.59 -21.18
C LYS A 497 -27.42 17.54 -19.72
N LYS A 498 -26.87 16.42 -19.24
CA LYS A 498 -26.36 16.29 -17.88
C LYS A 498 -24.84 16.49 -17.88
N GLU A 499 -24.38 17.59 -17.32
CA GLU A 499 -22.97 17.83 -17.12
C GLU A 499 -22.40 16.79 -16.12
N VAL A 500 -21.44 15.97 -16.59
CA VAL A 500 -20.75 14.99 -15.77
C VAL A 500 -19.31 15.44 -15.59
N ILE A 501 -18.95 15.76 -14.35
CA ILE A 501 -17.55 16.06 -13.99
C ILE A 501 -16.92 14.80 -13.42
N ILE A 502 -15.79 14.40 -13.99
CA ILE A 502 -15.01 13.22 -13.59
C ILE A 502 -13.54 13.56 -13.41
N SER A 503 -12.76 12.67 -12.86
CA SER A 503 -11.31 12.74 -12.86
C SER A 503 -10.73 12.29 -14.19
N THR A 504 -9.60 12.83 -14.61
CA THR A 504 -8.79 12.27 -15.71
C THR A 504 -8.50 10.79 -15.54
N LEU A 505 -8.39 10.31 -14.30
CA LEU A 505 -8.18 8.90 -13.95
C LEU A 505 -9.41 8.02 -14.25
N ASP A 506 -10.61 8.60 -14.30
CA ASP A 506 -11.85 7.88 -14.63
C ASP A 506 -12.01 7.65 -16.14
N LEU A 507 -11.18 8.27 -16.97
CA LEU A 507 -11.15 8.08 -18.42
C LEU A 507 -10.59 6.71 -18.83
N ILE A 508 -9.79 6.11 -17.94
CA ILE A 508 -9.14 4.81 -18.17
C ILE A 508 -10.16 3.70 -17.92
N SER A 509 -10.21 2.74 -18.84
CA SER A 509 -11.14 1.61 -18.76
C SER A 509 -10.99 0.81 -17.47
N ARG A 510 -12.10 0.32 -16.92
CA ARG A 510 -12.16 -0.47 -15.70
C ARG A 510 -12.09 -1.98 -15.96
N ASP A 511 -12.55 -2.42 -17.13
CA ASP A 511 -12.81 -3.82 -17.47
C ASP A 511 -12.07 -4.33 -18.71
N LYS A 512 -11.32 -3.45 -19.37
CA LYS A 512 -10.60 -3.76 -20.61
C LYS A 512 -9.11 -3.46 -20.49
N VAL A 513 -8.31 -4.22 -21.20
CA VAL A 513 -6.91 -3.87 -21.50
C VAL A 513 -6.94 -2.83 -22.62
N GLU A 514 -7.13 -1.58 -22.24
CA GLU A 514 -7.27 -0.46 -23.14
C GLU A 514 -6.31 0.66 -22.74
N PHE A 515 -5.59 1.20 -23.72
CA PHE A 515 -4.73 2.36 -23.54
C PHE A 515 -5.54 3.65 -23.74
N LEU A 516 -5.11 4.74 -23.10
CA LEU A 516 -5.71 6.06 -23.26
C LEU A 516 -4.71 7.00 -23.94
N LEU A 517 -5.05 7.52 -25.12
CA LEU A 517 -4.26 8.54 -25.80
C LEU A 517 -4.88 9.91 -25.52
N ILE A 518 -4.18 10.81 -24.85
CA ILE A 518 -4.64 12.18 -24.55
C ILE A 518 -4.00 13.13 -25.54
N ILE A 519 -4.82 13.89 -26.26
CA ILE A 519 -4.43 14.88 -27.28
C ILE A 519 -5.21 16.20 -27.11
N ALA A 520 -4.71 17.26 -27.74
CA ALA A 520 -5.45 18.52 -27.88
C ALA A 520 -6.31 18.54 -29.17
N PRO A 521 -7.33 19.39 -29.25
CA PRO A 521 -8.24 19.49 -30.39
C PRO A 521 -7.64 20.27 -31.59
N ILE A 522 -6.50 19.83 -32.11
CA ILE A 522 -5.81 20.44 -33.25
C ILE A 522 -5.51 19.40 -34.35
N ASP A 523 -5.42 19.84 -35.61
CA ASP A 523 -5.29 18.96 -36.77
C ASP A 523 -4.06 18.05 -36.73
N SER A 524 -2.93 18.55 -36.21
CA SER A 524 -1.72 17.72 -36.06
C SER A 524 -1.94 16.57 -35.07
N SER A 525 -2.69 16.80 -33.99
CA SER A 525 -2.99 15.80 -32.97
C SER A 525 -4.00 14.77 -33.46
N TYR A 526 -4.99 15.19 -34.25
CA TYR A 526 -5.91 14.24 -34.90
C TYR A 526 -5.18 13.34 -35.91
N ARG A 527 -4.23 13.90 -36.72
CA ARG A 527 -3.39 13.07 -37.60
C ARG A 527 -2.54 12.07 -36.82
N LEU A 528 -1.95 12.47 -35.70
CA LEU A 528 -1.24 11.56 -34.80
C LEU A 528 -2.18 10.45 -34.31
N ALA A 529 -3.36 10.80 -33.80
CA ALA A 529 -4.34 9.83 -33.30
C ALA A 529 -4.75 8.80 -34.37
N HIS A 530 -4.95 9.21 -35.61
CA HIS A 530 -5.22 8.29 -36.72
C HIS A 530 -4.11 7.25 -36.89
N VAL A 531 -2.85 7.68 -36.86
CA VAL A 531 -1.71 6.76 -36.99
C VAL A 531 -1.64 5.82 -35.79
N VAL A 532 -1.81 6.35 -34.57
CA VAL A 532 -1.84 5.54 -33.33
C VAL A 532 -2.92 4.47 -33.42
N LEU A 533 -4.15 4.86 -33.76
CA LEU A 533 -5.30 3.94 -33.86
C LEU A 533 -5.10 2.90 -34.96
N LYS A 534 -4.53 3.28 -36.10
CA LYS A 534 -4.19 2.35 -37.18
C LYS A 534 -3.16 1.31 -36.74
N VAL A 535 -2.04 1.76 -36.16
CA VAL A 535 -0.98 0.84 -35.67
C VAL A 535 -1.51 -0.05 -34.55
N ALA A 536 -2.30 0.49 -33.61
CA ALA A 536 -2.92 -0.26 -32.54
C ALA A 536 -3.86 -1.36 -33.10
N ASN A 537 -4.69 -1.02 -34.09
CA ASN A 537 -5.60 -1.97 -34.72
C ASN A 537 -4.86 -3.11 -35.46
N GLU A 538 -3.70 -2.81 -36.09
CA GLU A 538 -2.85 -3.84 -36.73
C GLU A 538 -2.38 -4.91 -35.73
N HIS A 539 -2.30 -4.58 -34.43
CA HIS A 539 -1.84 -5.45 -33.35
C HIS A 539 -2.95 -5.86 -32.38
N ASN A 540 -4.23 -5.63 -32.69
CA ASN A 540 -5.39 -5.89 -31.82
C ASN A 540 -5.31 -5.19 -30.45
N ILE A 541 -4.70 -4.02 -30.38
CA ILE A 541 -4.57 -3.20 -29.19
C ILE A 541 -5.74 -2.23 -29.14
N LEU A 542 -6.46 -2.20 -28.02
CA LEU A 542 -7.52 -1.20 -27.80
C LEU A 542 -6.90 0.12 -27.35
N VAL A 543 -7.25 1.20 -28.04
CA VAL A 543 -6.88 2.56 -27.66
C VAL A 543 -8.13 3.44 -27.67
N LYS A 544 -8.38 4.16 -26.57
CA LYS A 544 -9.36 5.23 -26.47
C LYS A 544 -8.63 6.57 -26.68
N VAL A 545 -9.20 7.47 -27.46
CA VAL A 545 -8.68 8.82 -27.63
C VAL A 545 -9.44 9.79 -26.73
N CYS A 546 -8.74 10.49 -25.87
CA CYS A 546 -9.27 11.63 -25.10
C CYS A 546 -8.82 12.93 -25.75
N VAL A 547 -9.77 13.73 -26.19
CA VAL A 547 -9.51 15.07 -26.71
C VAL A 547 -9.75 16.07 -25.60
N MET A 548 -8.65 16.70 -25.13
CA MET A 548 -8.65 17.63 -24.00
C MET A 548 -8.86 19.07 -24.49
N TRP A 549 -10.05 19.58 -24.32
CA TRP A 549 -10.43 20.95 -24.67
C TRP A 549 -10.04 21.92 -23.55
N PRO A 550 -9.51 23.10 -23.90
CA PRO A 550 -9.22 24.13 -22.90
C PRO A 550 -10.51 24.70 -22.30
N ASN A 551 -10.41 25.22 -21.07
CA ASN A 551 -11.55 25.84 -20.38
C ASN A 551 -12.11 27.03 -21.17
N GLY A 552 -13.42 27.10 -21.31
CA GLY A 552 -14.13 28.21 -21.98
C GLY A 552 -14.45 27.99 -23.46
N LEU A 553 -13.97 26.92 -24.09
CA LEU A 553 -14.43 26.53 -25.43
C LEU A 553 -15.64 25.60 -25.32
N VAL A 554 -16.78 26.06 -25.79
CA VAL A 554 -18.04 25.30 -25.85
C VAL A 554 -18.51 25.30 -27.32
N ASN A 555 -18.84 24.12 -27.88
CA ASN A 555 -19.45 23.86 -29.18
C ASN A 555 -18.55 23.46 -30.36
N GLU A 556 -17.71 22.40 -30.17
CA GLU A 556 -17.12 21.77 -31.37
C GLU A 556 -17.19 20.21 -31.34
N ASP A 557 -18.24 19.62 -30.73
CA ASP A 557 -18.46 18.15 -30.72
C ASP A 557 -18.41 17.51 -32.11
N ALA A 558 -18.94 18.23 -33.12
CA ALA A 558 -18.95 17.79 -34.51
C ALA A 558 -17.54 17.70 -35.13
N ARG A 559 -16.54 18.47 -34.62
CA ARG A 559 -15.19 18.51 -35.17
C ARG A 559 -14.45 17.22 -34.86
N THR A 560 -14.46 16.74 -33.61
CA THR A 560 -13.77 15.50 -33.23
C THR A 560 -14.31 14.30 -33.99
N LYS A 561 -15.64 14.19 -34.07
CA LYS A 561 -16.31 13.12 -34.84
C LYS A 561 -15.85 13.09 -36.30
N THR A 562 -15.84 14.24 -36.96
CA THR A 562 -15.39 14.35 -38.36
C THR A 562 -13.88 14.09 -38.48
N SER A 563 -13.07 14.62 -37.54
CA SER A 563 -11.62 14.54 -37.61
C SER A 563 -11.07 13.16 -37.25
N LEU A 564 -11.78 12.35 -36.45
CA LEU A 564 -11.38 10.99 -36.08
C LEU A 564 -12.06 9.89 -36.90
N ALA A 565 -13.04 10.22 -37.75
CA ALA A 565 -13.68 9.20 -38.58
C ALA A 565 -12.67 8.36 -39.38
N PRO A 566 -12.80 7.02 -39.46
CA PRO A 566 -13.94 6.21 -39.02
C PRO A 566 -13.90 5.72 -37.57
N TRP A 567 -12.98 6.19 -36.74
CA TRP A 567 -12.80 5.72 -35.36
C TRP A 567 -13.85 6.33 -34.42
N GLU A 568 -14.46 5.48 -33.59
CA GLU A 568 -15.54 5.86 -32.67
C GLU A 568 -15.12 5.79 -31.19
N ASN A 569 -13.97 5.16 -30.87
CA ASN A 569 -13.52 5.02 -29.48
C ASN A 569 -12.76 6.27 -29.00
N TYR A 570 -13.51 7.34 -28.80
CA TYR A 570 -12.99 8.62 -28.29
C TYR A 570 -13.94 9.25 -27.28
N VAL A 571 -13.43 10.21 -26.53
CA VAL A 571 -14.17 11.06 -25.60
C VAL A 571 -13.62 12.49 -25.65
N ASP A 572 -14.53 13.45 -25.76
CA ASP A 572 -14.23 14.87 -25.63
C ASP A 572 -14.43 15.32 -24.20
N VAL A 573 -13.44 16.00 -23.63
CA VAL A 573 -13.52 16.53 -22.28
C VAL A 573 -13.00 17.96 -22.23
N VAL A 574 -13.59 18.77 -21.36
CA VAL A 574 -13.15 20.14 -21.07
C VAL A 574 -12.49 20.18 -19.71
N GLU A 575 -11.30 20.76 -19.62
CA GLU A 575 -10.63 20.97 -18.35
C GLU A 575 -11.47 21.87 -17.41
N VAL A 576 -11.59 21.45 -16.14
CA VAL A 576 -12.26 22.22 -15.10
C VAL A 576 -11.21 22.75 -14.15
N ARG A 577 -10.91 24.04 -14.25
CA ARG A 577 -9.89 24.68 -13.40
C ARG A 577 -10.51 25.06 -12.05
N GLN A 578 -9.76 24.80 -10.99
CA GLN A 578 -10.13 25.25 -9.65
C GLN A 578 -9.68 26.70 -9.45
N PRO A 579 -10.40 27.51 -8.66
CA PRO A 579 -10.00 28.89 -8.35
C PRO A 579 -8.62 29.00 -7.68
N SER A 580 -8.24 27.98 -6.94
CA SER A 580 -6.94 27.87 -6.24
C SER A 580 -5.78 27.42 -7.16
N ASN A 581 -6.08 26.84 -8.34
CA ASN A 581 -5.06 26.38 -9.29
C ASN A 581 -5.54 26.65 -10.72
N SER A 582 -5.02 27.73 -11.31
CA SER A 582 -5.38 28.18 -12.67
C SER A 582 -4.57 27.47 -13.78
N SER A 583 -3.66 26.55 -13.44
CA SER A 583 -2.83 25.85 -14.42
C SER A 583 -3.66 25.01 -15.38
N SER A 584 -3.35 25.06 -16.67
CA SER A 584 -3.95 24.18 -17.66
C SER A 584 -3.46 22.75 -17.50
N TRP A 585 -4.16 21.79 -18.09
CA TRP A 585 -3.71 20.40 -18.19
C TRP A 585 -2.29 20.30 -18.75
N TRP A 586 -2.02 21.03 -19.84
CA TRP A 586 -0.72 21.01 -20.51
C TRP A 586 0.41 21.61 -19.67
N ASP A 587 0.10 22.62 -18.83
CA ASP A 587 1.07 23.20 -17.88
C ASP A 587 1.42 22.20 -16.78
N ILE A 588 0.42 21.50 -16.21
CA ILE A 588 0.61 20.44 -15.22
C ILE A 588 1.49 19.33 -15.80
N CYS A 589 1.26 18.97 -17.06
CA CYS A 589 2.03 17.94 -17.76
C CYS A 589 3.39 18.43 -18.26
N LYS A 590 3.71 19.73 -18.13
CA LYS A 590 4.93 20.37 -18.67
C LYS A 590 5.09 20.10 -20.16
N MET A 591 4.02 20.31 -20.93
CA MET A 591 3.92 20.02 -22.35
C MET A 591 3.28 21.17 -23.10
N THR A 592 3.44 21.18 -24.42
CA THR A 592 2.65 22.07 -25.30
C THR A 592 1.34 21.37 -25.71
N HIS A 593 0.36 22.11 -26.18
CA HIS A 593 -0.88 21.57 -26.77
C HIS A 593 -0.66 20.76 -28.06
N ARG A 594 0.56 20.72 -28.62
CA ARG A 594 0.95 19.83 -29.74
C ARG A 594 1.47 18.48 -29.28
N GLY A 595 1.60 18.29 -27.99
CA GLY A 595 2.04 17.04 -27.39
C GLY A 595 0.95 15.98 -27.32
N ALA A 596 1.33 14.78 -26.93
CA ALA A 596 0.44 13.67 -26.69
C ALA A 596 0.97 12.78 -25.56
N ILE A 597 0.06 12.11 -24.86
CA ILE A 597 0.36 11.20 -23.76
C ILE A 597 -0.36 9.87 -24.03
N LEU A 598 0.38 8.76 -23.96
CA LEU A 598 -0.20 7.41 -23.98
C LEU A 598 -0.16 6.81 -22.58
N VAL A 599 -1.30 6.46 -22.04
CA VAL A 599 -1.50 5.94 -20.69
C VAL A 599 -1.84 4.46 -20.74
N ARG A 600 -1.25 3.69 -19.84
CA ARG A 600 -1.49 2.25 -19.66
C ARG A 600 -2.78 1.97 -18.88
N PRO A 601 -3.28 0.71 -18.94
CA PRO A 601 -4.46 0.31 -18.16
C PRO A 601 -4.34 0.47 -16.64
N ASP A 602 -3.11 0.54 -16.10
CA ASP A 602 -2.81 0.74 -14.68
C ASP A 602 -2.53 2.22 -14.30
N ASP A 603 -3.05 3.16 -15.06
CA ASP A 603 -2.96 4.61 -14.84
C ASP A 603 -1.55 5.22 -14.99
N HIS A 604 -0.56 4.45 -15.46
CA HIS A 604 0.80 4.96 -15.65
C HIS A 604 1.04 5.39 -17.09
N ILE A 605 1.82 6.44 -17.25
CA ILE A 605 2.18 6.97 -18.56
C ILE A 605 3.23 6.06 -19.19
N ALA A 606 2.88 5.47 -20.32
CA ALA A 606 3.78 4.60 -21.08
C ALA A 606 4.70 5.37 -22.01
N TRP A 607 4.20 6.46 -22.58
CA TRP A 607 4.91 7.29 -23.54
C TRP A 607 4.33 8.69 -23.58
N ARG A 608 5.17 9.66 -23.87
CA ARG A 608 4.71 11.01 -24.21
C ARG A 608 5.61 11.66 -25.26
N VAL A 609 5.04 12.64 -25.96
CA VAL A 609 5.77 13.60 -26.76
C VAL A 609 5.38 15.01 -26.33
N LYS A 610 6.38 15.87 -26.04
CA LYS A 610 6.12 17.20 -25.46
C LYS A 610 5.55 18.23 -26.44
N SER A 611 5.88 18.11 -27.72
CA SER A 611 5.45 19.07 -28.75
C SER A 611 4.96 18.39 -30.03
N ALA A 612 5.78 17.58 -30.68
CA ALA A 612 5.41 16.83 -31.87
C ALA A 612 6.38 15.66 -32.06
N VAL A 613 5.92 14.59 -32.69
CA VAL A 613 6.77 13.48 -33.09
C VAL A 613 7.71 13.94 -34.20
N VAL A 614 8.99 13.69 -34.02
CA VAL A 614 10.01 13.98 -35.04
C VAL A 614 10.20 12.74 -35.91
N GLY A 615 10.01 12.86 -37.21
CA GLY A 615 10.15 11.76 -38.19
C GLY A 615 8.81 11.08 -38.52
N ASP A 616 8.90 9.80 -38.91
CA ASP A 616 7.71 9.01 -39.28
C ASP A 616 6.96 8.52 -38.04
N VAL A 617 5.76 9.05 -37.85
CA VAL A 617 4.86 8.72 -36.73
C VAL A 617 4.51 7.23 -36.70
N THR A 618 4.37 6.58 -37.86
CA THR A 618 4.04 5.14 -37.94
C THR A 618 5.19 4.29 -37.38
N VAL A 619 6.41 4.62 -37.76
CA VAL A 619 7.61 3.92 -37.26
C VAL A 619 7.76 4.14 -35.77
N GLU A 620 7.56 5.36 -35.29
CA GLU A 620 7.62 5.69 -33.87
C GLU A 620 6.57 4.89 -33.07
N MET A 621 5.33 4.88 -33.50
CA MET A 621 4.25 4.19 -32.77
C MET A 621 4.42 2.66 -32.78
N LYS A 622 4.95 2.08 -33.84
CA LYS A 622 5.33 0.65 -33.85
C LYS A 622 6.40 0.36 -32.79
N LYS A 623 7.44 1.19 -32.69
CA LYS A 623 8.46 1.06 -31.63
C LYS A 623 7.84 1.22 -30.23
N VAL A 624 6.97 2.21 -30.04
CA VAL A 624 6.30 2.48 -28.76
C VAL A 624 5.50 1.25 -28.33
N PHE A 625 4.61 0.73 -29.16
CA PHE A 625 3.81 -0.45 -28.79
C PHE A 625 4.67 -1.71 -28.65
N SER A 626 5.69 -1.89 -29.47
CA SER A 626 6.63 -3.00 -29.30
C SER A 626 7.35 -2.96 -27.96
N ALA A 627 7.83 -1.79 -27.54
CA ALA A 627 8.52 -1.63 -26.26
C ALA A 627 7.57 -1.84 -25.06
N ILE A 628 6.34 -1.29 -25.13
CA ILE A 628 5.37 -1.39 -24.02
C ILE A 628 4.84 -2.82 -23.85
N LEU A 629 4.59 -3.52 -24.95
CA LEU A 629 3.96 -4.84 -24.94
C LEU A 629 4.96 -5.99 -25.08
N GLY A 630 6.25 -5.70 -25.26
CA GLY A 630 7.26 -6.73 -25.44
C GLY A 630 7.10 -7.52 -26.75
N LEU A 631 6.71 -6.85 -27.84
CA LEU A 631 6.49 -7.49 -29.15
C LEU A 631 7.78 -7.70 -29.96
N LEU A 632 8.93 -7.25 -29.46
CA LEU A 632 10.26 -7.39 -30.10
C LEU A 632 10.98 -8.62 -29.58
#